data_b8dfb8bd9995ed4b1ae75708b6879983
#
_entry.id   b8dfb8bd9995ed4b1ae75708b6879983
#
_cell.length_a   1.000
_cell.length_b   1.000
_cell.length_c   1.000
_cell.angle_alpha   90.00
_cell.angle_beta   90.00
_cell.angle_gamma   90.00
#
_symmetry.space_group_name_H-M   'P 1'
#
loop_
_entity.id
_entity.type
_entity.pdbx_description
1 polymer ?
#
loop_
_entity_poly.entity_id
_entity_poly.type
_entity_poly.pdbx_seq_one_letter_code
_entity_poly.pdbx_strand_id
1 'polypeptide(L)'
;LPMAKNVVKKSGCEVLGYDVAKKQLDDFAASGGKPVSDPVEIYKNCDVILQILPTHPIIRNSVEQAIQYGKPGNIIVDLSSTAPDIIQELYTETRAAGMYLLDSPVSGGNPMAIAGTLAIMTGGDREAYEKAKPILSCMGNPVYTGGTASGSVTKLVNNMVAGAYMVVIAEAYAFAAKAGIDLQTTFNATRGGFAGGPVYENKVPKLIHRDYEPGARVAVHRKDIVNAKHFAHHMGVDTPMTDVVLMVMDWMKDNGHIDEDQIAMVKYYEDKMDVHVGNADN
;
A
#
# COMPACT_ATOMS: atom_id res chain seq x y z
N LEU A 1 -9.32 -1.10 -9.36
CA LEU A 1 -10.00 -0.48 -10.52
C LEU A 1 -9.33 0.84 -10.97
N PRO A 2 -9.07 1.90 -10.15
CA PRO A 2 -8.51 3.17 -10.64
C PRO A 2 -7.22 3.01 -11.44
N MET A 3 -6.28 2.19 -10.98
CA MET A 3 -5.04 1.90 -11.69
C MET A 3 -5.30 1.29 -13.07
N ALA A 4 -6.19 0.29 -13.16
CA ALA A 4 -6.54 -0.33 -14.44
C ALA A 4 -7.16 0.68 -15.43
N LYS A 5 -8.03 1.58 -14.95
CA LYS A 5 -8.59 2.67 -15.77
C LYS A 5 -7.50 3.60 -16.32
N ASN A 6 -6.47 3.90 -15.52
CA ASN A 6 -5.34 4.70 -15.99
C ASN A 6 -4.52 3.97 -17.08
N VAL A 7 -4.32 2.65 -16.94
CA VAL A 7 -3.65 1.84 -17.97
C VAL A 7 -4.47 1.85 -19.27
N VAL A 8 -5.78 1.59 -19.21
CA VAL A 8 -6.67 1.66 -20.37
C VAL A 8 -6.57 3.01 -21.09
N LYS A 9 -6.61 4.10 -20.32
CA LYS A 9 -6.62 5.45 -20.87
C LYS A 9 -5.29 5.89 -21.50
N LYS A 10 -4.14 5.42 -20.96
CA LYS A 10 -2.83 6.01 -21.24
C LYS A 10 -1.86 5.09 -21.97
N SER A 11 -2.05 3.74 -21.92
CA SER A 11 -1.05 2.81 -22.47
C SER A 11 -1.09 2.68 -23.98
N GLY A 12 -2.25 2.90 -24.62
CA GLY A 12 -2.46 2.60 -26.02
C GLY A 12 -2.56 1.10 -26.35
N CYS A 13 -2.53 0.22 -25.33
CA CYS A 13 -2.64 -1.23 -25.50
C CYS A 13 -4.08 -1.71 -25.30
N GLU A 14 -4.41 -2.89 -25.85
CA GLU A 14 -5.58 -3.63 -25.39
C GLU A 14 -5.35 -4.10 -23.96
N VAL A 15 -6.31 -3.85 -23.06
CA VAL A 15 -6.21 -4.20 -21.64
C VAL A 15 -7.33 -5.17 -21.28
N LEU A 16 -6.95 -6.42 -21.01
CA LEU A 16 -7.84 -7.42 -20.44
C LEU A 16 -7.93 -7.24 -18.92
N GLY A 17 -9.09 -7.50 -18.32
CA GLY A 17 -9.27 -7.36 -16.88
C GLY A 17 -10.19 -8.41 -16.28
N TYR A 18 -9.78 -8.91 -15.10
CA TYR A 18 -10.56 -9.83 -14.29
C TYR A 18 -10.70 -9.29 -12.86
N ASP A 19 -11.88 -9.41 -12.29
CA ASP A 19 -12.16 -9.16 -10.87
C ASP A 19 -13.31 -10.06 -10.43
N VAL A 20 -13.31 -10.51 -9.19
CA VAL A 20 -14.40 -11.31 -8.63
C VAL A 20 -15.69 -10.48 -8.40
N ALA A 21 -15.55 -9.16 -8.29
CA ALA A 21 -16.66 -8.23 -8.12
C ALA A 21 -17.19 -7.75 -9.47
N LYS A 22 -18.38 -8.23 -9.85
CA LYS A 22 -19.02 -7.86 -11.14
C LYS A 22 -19.07 -6.36 -11.39
N LYS A 23 -19.39 -5.56 -10.34
CA LYS A 23 -19.42 -4.10 -10.44
C LYS A 23 -18.08 -3.51 -10.91
N GLN A 24 -16.96 -4.05 -10.43
CA GLN A 24 -15.62 -3.60 -10.83
C GLN A 24 -15.35 -3.90 -12.31
N LEU A 25 -15.81 -5.06 -12.80
CA LEU A 25 -15.71 -5.43 -14.22
C LEU A 25 -16.59 -4.55 -15.12
N ASP A 26 -17.82 -4.26 -14.68
CA ASP A 26 -18.73 -3.37 -15.42
C ASP A 26 -18.14 -1.95 -15.52
N ASP A 27 -17.61 -1.41 -14.41
CA ASP A 27 -16.93 -0.12 -14.37
C ASP A 27 -15.61 -0.09 -15.19
N PHE A 28 -14.92 -1.23 -15.28
CA PHE A 28 -13.73 -1.39 -16.10
C PHE A 28 -14.10 -1.40 -17.60
N ALA A 29 -15.13 -2.16 -18.00
CA ALA A 29 -15.64 -2.17 -19.34
C ALA A 29 -16.10 -0.78 -19.80
N ALA A 30 -16.81 -0.05 -18.93
CA ALA A 30 -17.25 1.33 -19.23
C ALA A 30 -16.09 2.30 -19.45
N SER A 31 -14.89 1.98 -18.98
CA SER A 31 -13.67 2.77 -19.22
C SER A 31 -12.90 2.38 -20.49
N GLY A 32 -13.41 1.42 -21.27
CA GLY A 32 -12.79 0.92 -22.49
C GLY A 32 -11.89 -0.31 -22.30
N GLY A 33 -11.86 -0.88 -21.11
CA GLY A 33 -11.20 -2.15 -20.84
C GLY A 33 -12.03 -3.33 -21.35
N LYS A 34 -11.40 -4.47 -21.53
CA LYS A 34 -12.02 -5.71 -22.02
C LYS A 34 -12.11 -6.72 -20.87
N PRO A 35 -13.27 -6.87 -20.20
CA PRO A 35 -13.43 -7.83 -19.13
C PRO A 35 -13.37 -9.26 -19.68
N VAL A 36 -12.76 -10.16 -18.90
CA VAL A 36 -12.75 -11.61 -19.17
C VAL A 36 -13.46 -12.35 -18.03
N SER A 37 -13.99 -13.52 -18.32
CA SER A 37 -14.69 -14.36 -17.36
C SER A 37 -13.78 -15.28 -16.58
N ASP A 38 -12.56 -15.51 -17.08
CA ASP A 38 -11.55 -16.38 -16.49
C ASP A 38 -10.18 -15.69 -16.57
N PRO A 39 -9.44 -15.56 -15.44
CA PRO A 39 -8.11 -14.96 -15.44
C PRO A 39 -7.11 -15.71 -16.34
N VAL A 40 -7.34 -16.98 -16.67
CA VAL A 40 -6.52 -17.76 -17.59
C VAL A 40 -6.42 -17.12 -18.96
N GLU A 41 -7.46 -16.38 -19.40
CA GLU A 41 -7.41 -15.63 -20.65
C GLU A 41 -6.33 -14.54 -20.64
N ILE A 42 -6.12 -13.90 -19.48
CA ILE A 42 -5.06 -12.90 -19.28
C ILE A 42 -3.69 -13.56 -19.40
N TYR A 43 -3.49 -14.68 -18.70
CA TYR A 43 -2.19 -15.36 -18.69
C TYR A 43 -1.77 -15.86 -20.08
N LYS A 44 -2.72 -16.31 -20.89
CA LYS A 44 -2.47 -16.79 -22.25
C LYS A 44 -2.20 -15.68 -23.26
N ASN A 45 -2.83 -14.53 -23.12
CA ASN A 45 -2.91 -13.53 -24.18
C ASN A 45 -2.11 -12.24 -23.90
N CYS A 46 -1.71 -11.98 -22.64
CA CYS A 46 -0.99 -10.76 -22.29
C CYS A 46 0.51 -11.03 -22.12
N ASP A 47 1.35 -10.08 -22.54
CA ASP A 47 2.79 -10.14 -22.32
C ASP A 47 3.18 -9.58 -20.93
N VAL A 48 2.41 -8.61 -20.44
CA VAL A 48 2.58 -8.02 -19.09
C VAL A 48 1.30 -8.22 -18.29
N ILE A 49 1.42 -8.85 -17.14
CA ILE A 49 0.32 -9.24 -16.26
C ILE A 49 0.44 -8.45 -14.96
N LEU A 50 -0.48 -7.52 -14.74
CA LEU A 50 -0.53 -6.71 -13.51
C LEU A 50 -1.49 -7.36 -12.52
N GLN A 51 -1.05 -7.58 -11.27
CA GLN A 51 -1.92 -8.06 -10.21
C GLN A 51 -1.86 -7.15 -8.98
N ILE A 52 -3.01 -6.99 -8.31
CA ILE A 52 -3.12 -6.38 -6.99
C ILE A 52 -4.16 -7.17 -6.20
N LEU A 53 -3.70 -8.00 -5.29
CA LEU A 53 -4.47 -9.04 -4.65
C LEU A 53 -4.36 -8.94 -3.12
N PRO A 54 -5.39 -9.38 -2.37
CA PRO A 54 -5.50 -9.03 -0.94
C PRO A 54 -4.65 -9.89 -0.01
N THR A 55 -4.31 -11.13 -0.38
CA THR A 55 -3.64 -12.08 0.51
C THR A 55 -2.56 -12.89 -0.21
N HIS A 56 -1.54 -13.32 0.55
CA HIS A 56 -0.44 -14.12 0.01
C HIS A 56 -0.88 -15.43 -0.67
N PRO A 57 -1.84 -16.22 -0.15
CA PRO A 57 -2.32 -17.42 -0.85
C PRO A 57 -2.95 -17.12 -2.22
N ILE A 58 -3.70 -16.02 -2.34
CA ILE A 58 -4.32 -15.61 -3.61
C ILE A 58 -3.25 -15.13 -4.60
N ILE A 59 -2.24 -14.39 -4.12
CA ILE A 59 -1.09 -13.93 -4.92
C ILE A 59 -0.31 -15.12 -5.45
N ARG A 60 0.03 -16.09 -4.59
CA ARG A 60 0.71 -17.33 -4.98
C ARG A 60 -0.07 -18.09 -6.04
N ASN A 61 -1.34 -18.36 -5.80
CA ASN A 61 -2.21 -19.06 -6.76
C ASN A 61 -2.27 -18.34 -8.13
N SER A 62 -2.31 -17.02 -8.13
CA SER A 62 -2.29 -16.23 -9.37
C SER A 62 -0.97 -16.38 -10.13
N VAL A 63 0.17 -16.38 -9.44
CA VAL A 63 1.50 -16.59 -10.05
C VAL A 63 1.63 -18.04 -10.57
N GLU A 64 1.21 -19.03 -9.80
CA GLU A 64 1.21 -20.45 -10.21
C GLU A 64 0.36 -20.67 -11.47
N GLN A 65 -0.81 -20.05 -11.55
CA GLN A 65 -1.64 -20.09 -12.77
C GLN A 65 -0.98 -19.38 -13.95
N ALA A 66 -0.34 -18.22 -13.70
CA ALA A 66 0.41 -17.53 -14.74
C ALA A 66 1.58 -18.40 -15.27
N ILE A 67 2.26 -19.13 -14.42
CA ILE A 67 3.30 -20.10 -14.81
C ILE A 67 2.69 -21.25 -15.62
N GLN A 68 1.54 -21.78 -15.21
CA GLN A 68 0.90 -22.93 -15.84
C GLN A 68 0.33 -22.59 -17.24
N TYR A 69 -0.26 -21.41 -17.42
CA TYR A 69 -1.02 -21.05 -18.62
C TYR A 69 -0.36 -20.01 -19.50
N GLY A 70 0.62 -19.28 -18.97
CA GLY A 70 1.36 -18.26 -19.70
C GLY A 70 2.48 -18.86 -20.55
N LYS A 71 3.37 -18.00 -21.00
CA LYS A 71 4.47 -18.37 -21.92
C LYS A 71 5.80 -17.80 -21.43
N PRO A 72 6.95 -18.42 -21.76
CA PRO A 72 8.26 -17.84 -21.50
C PRO A 72 8.35 -16.41 -22.01
N GLY A 73 8.97 -15.53 -21.22
CA GLY A 73 9.07 -14.09 -21.52
C GLY A 73 7.94 -13.22 -20.95
N ASN A 74 6.83 -13.79 -20.46
CA ASN A 74 5.81 -13.02 -19.77
C ASN A 74 6.39 -12.32 -18.54
N ILE A 75 5.89 -11.11 -18.25
CA ILE A 75 6.27 -10.30 -17.10
C ILE A 75 5.07 -10.22 -16.15
N ILE A 76 5.19 -10.82 -14.98
CA ILE A 76 4.22 -10.69 -13.90
C ILE A 76 4.66 -9.53 -13.02
N VAL A 77 3.77 -8.57 -12.77
CA VAL A 77 4.01 -7.40 -11.92
C VAL A 77 3.07 -7.47 -10.74
N ASP A 78 3.60 -7.76 -9.57
CA ASP A 78 2.83 -7.75 -8.34
C ASP A 78 2.82 -6.36 -7.71
N LEU A 79 1.68 -5.69 -7.78
CA LEU A 79 1.43 -4.37 -7.20
C LEU A 79 0.92 -4.47 -5.75
N SER A 80 0.83 -5.69 -5.21
CA SER A 80 0.34 -5.96 -3.85
C SER A 80 1.43 -5.65 -2.81
N SER A 81 1.03 -5.53 -1.53
CA SER A 81 1.99 -5.51 -0.41
C SER A 81 2.33 -6.94 0.02
N THR A 82 3.16 -7.60 -0.77
CA THR A 82 3.62 -8.98 -0.55
C THR A 82 4.88 -8.98 0.30
N ALA A 83 5.00 -9.96 1.20
CA ALA A 83 6.18 -10.10 2.05
C ALA A 83 7.42 -10.45 1.20
N PRO A 84 8.62 -9.91 1.52
CA PRO A 84 9.82 -10.10 0.72
C PRO A 84 10.25 -11.56 0.52
N ASP A 85 10.10 -12.40 1.54
CA ASP A 85 10.39 -13.83 1.50
C ASP A 85 9.49 -14.57 0.48
N ILE A 86 8.19 -14.26 0.47
CA ILE A 86 7.26 -14.82 -0.50
C ILE A 86 7.61 -14.39 -1.93
N ILE A 87 8.01 -13.14 -2.13
CA ILE A 87 8.47 -12.66 -3.44
C ILE A 87 9.71 -13.44 -3.89
N GLN A 88 10.66 -13.70 -3.00
CA GLN A 88 11.86 -14.47 -3.33
C GLN A 88 11.55 -15.89 -3.77
N GLU A 89 10.61 -16.57 -3.09
CA GLU A 89 10.13 -17.90 -3.49
C GLU A 89 9.48 -17.85 -4.89
N LEU A 90 8.47 -16.98 -5.06
CA LEU A 90 7.73 -16.84 -6.32
C LEU A 90 8.62 -16.42 -7.49
N TYR A 91 9.63 -15.58 -7.23
CA TYR A 91 10.63 -15.23 -8.24
C TYR A 91 11.40 -16.46 -8.74
N THR A 92 11.85 -17.32 -7.84
CA THR A 92 12.58 -18.53 -8.20
C THR A 92 11.74 -19.45 -9.09
N GLU A 93 10.46 -19.66 -8.74
CA GLU A 93 9.52 -20.46 -9.50
C GLU A 93 9.25 -19.85 -10.89
N THR A 94 9.01 -18.55 -10.94
CA THR A 94 8.73 -17.79 -12.17
C THR A 94 9.93 -17.84 -13.12
N ARG A 95 11.15 -17.66 -12.61
CA ARG A 95 12.38 -17.74 -13.41
C ARG A 95 12.62 -19.14 -13.96
N ALA A 96 12.33 -20.19 -13.20
CA ALA A 96 12.42 -21.58 -13.66
C ALA A 96 11.48 -21.87 -14.85
N ALA A 97 10.35 -21.16 -14.93
CA ALA A 97 9.40 -21.21 -16.06
C ALA A 97 9.80 -20.28 -17.24
N GLY A 98 10.94 -19.61 -17.17
CA GLY A 98 11.38 -18.68 -18.21
C GLY A 98 10.62 -17.35 -18.24
N MET A 99 9.90 -17.02 -17.18
CA MET A 99 9.14 -15.78 -17.01
C MET A 99 9.86 -14.81 -16.06
N TYR A 100 9.31 -13.60 -15.92
CA TYR A 100 9.81 -12.58 -15.01
C TYR A 100 8.77 -12.23 -13.96
N LEU A 101 9.22 -12.01 -12.71
CA LEU A 101 8.40 -11.45 -11.63
C LEU A 101 9.01 -10.12 -11.18
N LEU A 102 8.20 -9.06 -11.19
CA LEU A 102 8.52 -7.76 -10.62
C LEU A 102 7.65 -7.53 -9.38
N ASP A 103 8.26 -7.24 -8.26
CA ASP A 103 7.57 -6.76 -7.07
C ASP A 103 7.48 -5.24 -7.10
N SER A 104 6.27 -4.73 -7.27
CA SER A 104 6.01 -3.31 -7.58
C SER A 104 4.97 -2.67 -6.67
N PRO A 105 5.06 -2.83 -5.34
CA PRO A 105 4.08 -2.25 -4.44
C PRO A 105 3.97 -0.74 -4.59
N VAL A 106 2.77 -0.22 -4.28
CA VAL A 106 2.41 1.17 -4.51
C VAL A 106 2.18 1.93 -3.21
N SER A 107 2.34 3.26 -3.25
CA SER A 107 2.00 4.17 -2.17
C SER A 107 1.31 5.42 -2.71
N GLY A 108 0.33 5.97 -1.95
CA GLY A 108 -0.43 7.17 -2.30
C GLY A 108 -1.95 7.04 -2.10
N GLY A 109 -2.43 5.82 -1.81
CA GLY A 109 -3.85 5.56 -1.55
C GLY A 109 -4.77 5.80 -2.76
N ASN A 110 -6.07 5.78 -2.52
CA ASN A 110 -7.07 5.88 -3.58
C ASN A 110 -7.01 7.21 -4.37
N PRO A 111 -6.79 8.39 -3.74
CA PRO A 111 -6.71 9.66 -4.48
C PRO A 111 -5.57 9.66 -5.52
N MET A 112 -4.37 9.21 -5.16
CA MET A 112 -3.24 9.16 -6.09
C MET A 112 -3.41 8.03 -7.12
N ALA A 113 -4.10 6.93 -6.78
CA ALA A 113 -4.45 5.88 -7.75
C ALA A 113 -5.41 6.41 -8.83
N ILE A 114 -6.39 7.24 -8.46
CA ILE A 114 -7.31 7.89 -9.40
C ILE A 114 -6.55 8.89 -10.29
N ALA A 115 -5.71 9.72 -9.69
CA ALA A 115 -4.91 10.72 -10.40
C ALA A 115 -3.83 10.09 -11.30
N GLY A 116 -3.43 8.84 -11.06
CA GLY A 116 -2.33 8.19 -11.75
C GLY A 116 -0.97 8.78 -11.38
N THR A 117 -0.79 9.07 -10.09
CA THR A 117 0.41 9.70 -9.50
C THR A 117 1.01 8.89 -8.36
N LEU A 118 0.72 7.59 -8.30
CA LEU A 118 1.26 6.69 -7.26
C LEU A 118 2.79 6.67 -7.26
N ALA A 119 3.38 6.56 -6.09
CA ALA A 119 4.77 6.09 -5.97
C ALA A 119 4.76 4.57 -6.17
N ILE A 120 5.56 4.08 -7.13
CA ILE A 120 5.65 2.66 -7.49
C ILE A 120 7.09 2.23 -7.26
N MET A 121 7.30 1.25 -6.37
CA MET A 121 8.63 0.79 -5.93
C MET A 121 8.88 -0.56 -6.58
N THR A 122 9.69 -0.61 -7.65
CA THR A 122 9.81 -1.82 -8.46
C THR A 122 11.15 -2.51 -8.27
N GLY A 123 11.10 -3.74 -7.77
CA GLY A 123 12.22 -4.68 -7.69
C GLY A 123 12.12 -5.79 -8.72
N GLY A 124 13.23 -6.48 -8.98
CA GLY A 124 13.32 -7.62 -9.89
C GLY A 124 14.33 -7.42 -11.02
N ASP A 125 14.18 -8.17 -12.11
CA ASP A 125 15.08 -8.07 -13.26
C ASP A 125 15.00 -6.71 -13.95
N ARG A 126 16.12 -6.05 -14.12
CA ARG A 126 16.20 -4.71 -14.75
C ARG A 126 15.61 -4.68 -16.15
N GLU A 127 15.87 -5.71 -16.96
CA GLU A 127 15.33 -5.81 -18.31
C GLU A 127 13.80 -5.88 -18.32
N ALA A 128 13.22 -6.69 -17.42
CA ALA A 128 11.77 -6.79 -17.28
C ALA A 128 11.16 -5.47 -16.80
N TYR A 129 11.84 -4.77 -15.86
CA TYR A 129 11.42 -3.44 -15.43
C TYR A 129 11.36 -2.44 -16.59
N GLU A 130 12.40 -2.34 -17.42
CA GLU A 130 12.41 -1.38 -18.52
C GLU A 130 11.29 -1.66 -19.54
N LYS A 131 10.95 -2.94 -19.76
CA LYS A 131 9.80 -3.35 -20.60
C LYS A 131 8.44 -3.00 -19.97
N ALA A 132 8.28 -3.18 -18.65
CA ALA A 132 7.04 -2.90 -17.92
C ALA A 132 6.86 -1.40 -17.60
N LYS A 133 7.94 -0.62 -17.52
CA LYS A 133 7.96 0.78 -17.12
C LYS A 133 6.95 1.67 -17.85
N PRO A 134 6.77 1.58 -19.18
CA PRO A 134 5.76 2.40 -19.87
C PRO A 134 4.35 2.17 -19.35
N ILE A 135 3.99 0.90 -19.01
CA ILE A 135 2.69 0.53 -18.46
C ILE A 135 2.57 1.02 -17.01
N LEU A 136 3.61 0.80 -16.20
CA LEU A 136 3.64 1.30 -14.81
C LEU A 136 3.51 2.82 -14.74
N SER A 137 4.13 3.54 -15.68
CA SER A 137 4.04 5.01 -15.78
C SER A 137 2.62 5.53 -16.05
N CYS A 138 1.72 4.70 -16.54
CA CYS A 138 0.30 5.06 -16.64
C CYS A 138 -0.36 5.27 -15.27
N MET A 139 0.15 4.61 -14.23
CA MET A 139 -0.43 4.59 -12.88
C MET A 139 0.31 5.51 -11.89
N GLY A 140 1.53 5.93 -12.20
CA GLY A 140 2.34 6.75 -11.30
C GLY A 140 3.78 6.92 -11.73
N ASN A 141 4.65 7.10 -10.75
CA ASN A 141 6.09 7.23 -10.95
C ASN A 141 6.81 5.93 -10.53
N PRO A 142 7.13 5.01 -11.47
CA PRO A 142 7.87 3.81 -11.17
C PRO A 142 9.35 4.11 -10.96
N VAL A 143 9.87 3.66 -9.82
CA VAL A 143 11.28 3.75 -9.48
C VAL A 143 11.84 2.34 -9.34
N TYR A 144 12.91 2.04 -10.08
CA TYR A 144 13.64 0.79 -9.92
C TYR A 144 14.45 0.81 -8.62
N THR A 145 14.15 -0.13 -7.74
CA THR A 145 14.74 -0.18 -6.39
C THR A 145 15.87 -1.21 -6.25
N GLY A 146 16.04 -2.06 -7.25
CA GLY A 146 17.09 -3.10 -7.24
C GLY A 146 16.58 -4.47 -7.67
N GLY A 147 17.28 -5.52 -7.26
CA GLY A 147 16.91 -6.91 -7.56
C GLY A 147 15.62 -7.36 -6.87
N THR A 148 15.36 -8.66 -6.92
CA THR A 148 14.18 -9.32 -6.36
C THR A 148 13.91 -8.91 -4.92
N ALA A 149 12.63 -8.66 -4.62
CA ALA A 149 12.10 -8.22 -3.33
C ALA A 149 12.52 -6.82 -2.87
N SER A 150 13.33 -6.08 -3.65
CA SER A 150 13.74 -4.72 -3.25
C SER A 150 12.57 -3.72 -3.26
N GLY A 151 11.58 -3.89 -4.12
CA GLY A 151 10.34 -3.10 -4.11
C GLY A 151 9.55 -3.33 -2.82
N SER A 152 9.35 -4.61 -2.45
CA SER A 152 8.68 -5.00 -1.21
C SER A 152 9.41 -4.49 0.02
N VAL A 153 10.74 -4.62 0.10
CA VAL A 153 11.53 -4.05 1.20
C VAL A 153 11.40 -2.53 1.25
N THR A 154 11.47 -1.85 0.10
CA THR A 154 11.27 -0.39 0.02
C THR A 154 9.88 0.02 0.51
N LYS A 155 8.85 -0.80 0.21
CA LYS A 155 7.50 -0.58 0.73
C LYS A 155 7.43 -0.75 2.25
N LEU A 156 8.14 -1.73 2.83
CA LEU A 156 8.24 -1.86 4.29
C LEU A 156 8.88 -0.62 4.91
N VAL A 157 9.97 -0.10 4.34
CA VAL A 157 10.60 1.16 4.79
C VAL A 157 9.58 2.31 4.76
N ASN A 158 8.86 2.49 3.64
CA ASN A 158 7.81 3.50 3.56
C ASN A 158 6.77 3.36 4.68
N ASN A 159 6.31 2.14 4.93
CA ASN A 159 5.24 1.90 5.90
C ASN A 159 5.73 1.98 7.36
N MET A 160 6.98 1.61 7.65
CA MET A 160 7.60 1.84 8.95
C MET A 160 7.65 3.34 9.26
N VAL A 161 8.14 4.17 8.32
CA VAL A 161 8.20 5.63 8.48
C VAL A 161 6.80 6.23 8.63
N ALA A 162 5.85 5.85 7.77
CA ALA A 162 4.49 6.35 7.85
C ALA A 162 3.79 5.94 9.16
N GLY A 163 3.99 4.71 9.63
CA GLY A 163 3.44 4.22 10.90
C GLY A 163 3.99 4.98 12.11
N ALA A 164 5.31 5.14 12.16
CA ALA A 164 5.95 5.92 13.23
C ALA A 164 5.47 7.38 13.22
N TYR A 165 5.33 7.97 12.04
CA TYR A 165 4.85 9.35 11.91
C TYR A 165 3.41 9.52 12.40
N MET A 166 2.50 8.56 12.08
CA MET A 166 1.13 8.57 12.60
C MET A 166 1.08 8.47 14.13
N VAL A 167 1.88 7.57 14.71
CA VAL A 167 1.96 7.37 16.17
C VAL A 167 2.49 8.64 16.85
N VAL A 168 3.56 9.24 16.31
CA VAL A 168 4.13 10.48 16.86
C VAL A 168 3.14 11.66 16.75
N ILE A 169 2.41 11.80 15.63
CA ILE A 169 1.35 12.82 15.50
C ILE A 169 0.28 12.61 16.57
N ALA A 170 -0.19 11.37 16.75
CA ALA A 170 -1.23 11.03 17.70
C ALA A 170 -0.80 11.37 19.14
N GLU A 171 0.41 11.00 19.52
CA GLU A 171 1.01 11.31 20.83
C GLU A 171 1.15 12.82 21.06
N ALA A 172 1.73 13.54 20.08
CA ALA A 172 1.98 14.97 20.18
C ALA A 172 0.70 15.78 20.32
N TYR A 173 -0.37 15.39 19.59
CA TYR A 173 -1.67 16.08 19.68
C TYR A 173 -2.44 15.73 20.96
N ALA A 174 -2.29 14.52 21.48
CA ALA A 174 -2.79 14.18 22.82
C ALA A 174 -2.07 14.99 23.93
N PHE A 175 -0.75 15.14 23.82
CA PHE A 175 0.04 15.99 24.69
C PHE A 175 -0.41 17.47 24.60
N ALA A 176 -0.61 18.01 23.41
CA ALA A 176 -1.07 19.39 23.23
C ALA A 176 -2.46 19.62 23.85
N ALA A 177 -3.39 18.68 23.63
CA ALA A 177 -4.72 18.71 24.26
C ALA A 177 -4.63 18.68 25.79
N LYS A 178 -3.81 17.79 26.35
CA LYS A 178 -3.58 17.71 27.81
C LYS A 178 -2.96 18.97 28.38
N ALA A 179 -2.14 19.67 27.61
CA ALA A 179 -1.57 20.98 27.98
C ALA A 179 -2.57 22.16 27.82
N GLY A 180 -3.79 21.89 27.35
CA GLY A 180 -4.82 22.91 27.15
C GLY A 180 -4.56 23.86 25.97
N ILE A 181 -3.75 23.43 24.99
CA ILE A 181 -3.41 24.25 23.82
C ILE A 181 -4.42 23.97 22.72
N ASP A 182 -4.86 25.03 22.02
CA ASP A 182 -5.74 24.90 20.86
C ASP A 182 -5.05 24.14 19.72
N LEU A 183 -5.67 23.02 19.30
CA LEU A 183 -5.08 22.10 18.34
C LEU A 183 -5.04 22.67 16.92
N GLN A 184 -6.02 23.50 16.55
CA GLN A 184 -6.04 24.14 15.24
C GLN A 184 -4.93 25.20 15.12
N THR A 185 -4.72 25.97 16.18
CA THR A 185 -3.60 26.93 16.25
C THR A 185 -2.26 26.21 16.23
N THR A 186 -2.14 25.09 16.94
CA THR A 186 -0.94 24.25 16.92
C THR A 186 -0.63 23.74 15.51
N PHE A 187 -1.65 23.23 14.80
CA PHE A 187 -1.51 22.80 13.41
C PHE A 187 -1.02 23.94 12.51
N ASN A 188 -1.68 25.10 12.58
CA ASN A 188 -1.32 26.25 11.75
C ASN A 188 0.12 26.73 12.00
N ALA A 189 0.58 26.69 13.25
CA ALA A 189 1.91 27.12 13.63
C ALA A 189 3.02 26.15 13.19
N THR A 190 2.72 24.82 13.14
CA THR A 190 3.73 23.79 12.92
C THR A 190 3.78 23.23 11.51
N ARG A 191 2.68 23.35 10.74
CA ARG A 191 2.55 22.74 9.41
C ARG A 191 3.61 23.18 8.40
N GLY A 192 4.09 24.41 8.50
CA GLY A 192 5.15 24.96 7.65
C GLY A 192 6.58 24.65 8.09
N GLY A 193 6.75 23.99 9.23
CA GLY A 193 8.05 23.58 9.77
C GLY A 193 8.46 22.16 9.38
N PHE A 194 9.51 21.67 10.00
CA PHE A 194 10.05 20.32 9.74
C PHE A 194 9.08 19.18 10.09
N ALA A 195 8.14 19.43 11.00
CA ALA A 195 7.09 18.47 11.33
C ALA A 195 5.99 18.37 10.26
N GLY A 196 5.90 19.34 9.35
CA GLY A 196 4.91 19.39 8.28
C GLY A 196 5.21 18.39 7.16
N GLY A 197 4.19 18.10 6.34
CA GLY A 197 4.32 17.22 5.18
C GLY A 197 2.97 16.67 4.73
N PRO A 198 2.90 15.94 3.59
CA PRO A 198 1.64 15.45 3.02
C PRO A 198 0.79 14.62 3.99
N VAL A 199 1.43 13.80 4.83
CA VAL A 199 0.74 13.01 5.86
C VAL A 199 0.15 13.94 6.93
N TYR A 200 0.96 14.88 7.42
CA TYR A 200 0.54 15.85 8.44
C TYR A 200 -0.65 16.69 7.97
N GLU A 201 -0.56 17.23 6.74
CA GLU A 201 -1.62 18.01 6.10
C GLU A 201 -2.93 17.24 5.92
N ASN A 202 -2.82 15.94 5.65
CA ASN A 202 -3.99 15.08 5.45
C ASN A 202 -4.62 14.59 6.76
N LYS A 203 -3.78 14.26 7.77
CA LYS A 203 -4.22 13.52 8.94
C LYS A 203 -4.52 14.39 10.16
N VAL A 204 -3.79 15.49 10.35
CA VAL A 204 -4.03 16.34 11.52
C VAL A 204 -5.42 17.01 11.50
N PRO A 205 -5.93 17.53 10.37
CA PRO A 205 -7.31 18.02 10.33
C PRO A 205 -8.34 16.94 10.67
N LYS A 206 -8.15 15.70 10.19
CA LYS A 206 -9.01 14.57 10.55
C LYS A 206 -8.99 14.29 12.06
N LEU A 207 -7.81 14.32 12.66
CA LEU A 207 -7.64 14.15 14.11
C LEU A 207 -8.38 15.25 14.89
N ILE A 208 -8.23 16.52 14.51
CA ILE A 208 -8.86 17.67 15.18
C ILE A 208 -10.38 17.56 15.11
N HIS A 209 -10.94 17.15 13.96
CA HIS A 209 -12.38 16.99 13.75
C HIS A 209 -12.90 15.59 14.13
N ARG A 210 -12.06 14.71 14.69
CA ARG A 210 -12.41 13.32 15.03
C ARG A 210 -13.02 12.53 13.86
N ASP A 211 -12.62 12.87 12.64
CA ASP A 211 -13.00 12.13 11.43
C ASP A 211 -12.13 10.86 11.29
N TYR A 212 -12.64 9.75 11.76
CA TYR A 212 -11.98 8.45 11.70
C TYR A 212 -12.50 7.55 10.57
N GLU A 213 -13.29 8.12 9.65
CA GLU A 213 -13.69 7.41 8.42
C GLU A 213 -12.44 7.01 7.62
N PRO A 214 -12.34 5.72 7.25
CA PRO A 214 -11.09 5.17 6.77
C PRO A 214 -10.74 5.62 5.35
N GLY A 215 -9.78 6.54 5.23
CA GLY A 215 -9.00 6.71 4.00
C GLY A 215 -7.91 5.63 3.85
N ALA A 216 -7.37 5.17 4.99
CA ALA A 216 -6.47 4.04 5.11
C ALA A 216 -6.66 3.39 6.48
N ARG A 217 -7.16 2.14 6.51
CA ARG A 217 -7.46 1.44 7.76
C ARG A 217 -6.21 1.02 8.52
N VAL A 218 -6.30 1.05 9.85
CA VAL A 218 -5.26 0.50 10.74
C VAL A 218 -4.96 -0.96 10.40
N ALA A 219 -5.99 -1.80 10.15
CA ALA A 219 -5.85 -3.21 9.81
C ALA A 219 -4.88 -3.45 8.64
N VAL A 220 -5.01 -2.66 7.57
CA VAL A 220 -4.18 -2.79 6.37
C VAL A 220 -2.73 -2.42 6.67
N HIS A 221 -2.52 -1.32 7.39
CA HIS A 221 -1.16 -0.87 7.73
C HIS A 221 -0.50 -1.82 8.74
N ARG A 222 -1.26 -2.30 9.74
CA ARG A 222 -0.76 -3.27 10.72
C ARG A 222 -0.20 -4.53 10.06
N LYS A 223 -0.87 -5.06 9.04
CA LYS A 223 -0.35 -6.20 8.26
C LYS A 223 1.07 -5.91 7.74
N ASP A 224 1.30 -4.73 7.19
CA ASP A 224 2.60 -4.37 6.63
C ASP A 224 3.66 -4.14 7.72
N ILE A 225 3.27 -3.61 8.90
CA ILE A 225 4.17 -3.49 10.06
C ILE A 225 4.54 -4.88 10.62
N VAL A 226 3.60 -5.82 10.66
CA VAL A 226 3.88 -7.22 11.03
C VAL A 226 4.86 -7.85 10.03
N ASN A 227 4.67 -7.65 8.72
CA ASN A 227 5.61 -8.11 7.70
C ASN A 227 7.01 -7.50 7.90
N ALA A 228 7.09 -6.20 8.25
CA ALA A 228 8.36 -5.54 8.53
C ALA A 228 9.08 -6.17 9.75
N LYS A 229 8.35 -6.45 10.83
CA LYS A 229 8.90 -7.14 12.02
C LYS A 229 9.37 -8.56 11.69
N HIS A 230 8.56 -9.31 10.95
CA HIS A 230 8.92 -10.65 10.53
C HIS A 230 10.21 -10.66 9.69
N PHE A 231 10.29 -9.77 8.71
CA PHE A 231 11.47 -9.65 7.85
C PHE A 231 12.71 -9.16 8.61
N ALA A 232 12.56 -8.18 9.53
CA ALA A 232 13.63 -7.74 10.41
C ALA A 232 14.17 -8.88 11.28
N HIS A 233 13.29 -9.68 11.89
CA HIS A 233 13.66 -10.85 12.68
C HIS A 233 14.44 -11.88 11.84
N HIS A 234 14.01 -12.12 10.60
CA HIS A 234 14.71 -13.03 9.68
C HIS A 234 16.13 -12.53 9.35
N MET A 235 16.34 -11.24 9.29
CA MET A 235 17.66 -10.62 9.09
C MET A 235 18.49 -10.50 10.39
N GLY A 236 17.94 -10.82 11.55
CA GLY A 236 18.61 -10.64 12.84
C GLY A 236 18.73 -9.15 13.23
N VAL A 237 17.79 -8.30 12.83
CA VAL A 237 17.81 -6.85 13.08
C VAL A 237 16.68 -6.45 14.03
N ASP A 238 17.01 -5.65 15.05
CA ASP A 238 16.03 -5.05 15.96
C ASP A 238 15.47 -3.75 15.37
N THR A 239 14.15 -3.58 15.50
CA THR A 239 13.43 -2.39 15.02
C THR A 239 12.53 -1.80 16.12
N PRO A 240 13.12 -1.18 17.18
CA PRO A 240 12.38 -0.79 18.38
C PRO A 240 11.24 0.23 18.11
N MET A 241 11.41 1.16 17.18
CA MET A 241 10.33 2.09 16.83
C MET A 241 9.15 1.37 16.15
N THR A 242 9.43 0.33 15.38
CA THR A 242 8.38 -0.51 14.77
C THR A 242 7.63 -1.31 15.84
N ASP A 243 8.29 -1.70 16.94
CA ASP A 243 7.64 -2.34 18.09
C ASP A 243 6.64 -1.40 18.76
N VAL A 244 7.01 -0.13 18.94
CA VAL A 244 6.09 0.89 19.49
C VAL A 244 4.87 1.07 18.56
N VAL A 245 5.10 1.17 17.26
CA VAL A 245 4.00 1.29 16.28
C VAL A 245 3.06 0.08 16.36
N LEU A 246 3.63 -1.13 16.40
CA LEU A 246 2.84 -2.36 16.47
C LEU A 246 2.05 -2.45 17.78
N MET A 247 2.65 -2.06 18.92
CA MET A 247 1.98 -2.01 20.21
C MET A 247 0.72 -1.12 20.17
N VAL A 248 0.81 0.07 19.59
CA VAL A 248 -0.35 0.97 19.43
C VAL A 248 -1.41 0.34 18.52
N MET A 249 -0.99 -0.25 17.39
CA MET A 249 -1.91 -0.90 16.45
C MET A 249 -2.57 -2.16 17.04
N ASP A 250 -1.88 -2.89 17.92
CA ASP A 250 -2.44 -4.03 18.64
C ASP A 250 -3.50 -3.56 19.65
N TRP A 251 -3.23 -2.47 20.37
CA TRP A 251 -4.25 -1.87 21.24
C TRP A 251 -5.49 -1.45 20.44
N MET A 252 -5.35 -0.86 19.25
CA MET A 252 -6.47 -0.52 18.38
C MET A 252 -7.29 -1.76 18.00
N LYS A 253 -6.61 -2.86 17.69
CA LYS A 253 -7.26 -4.15 17.37
C LYS A 253 -8.04 -4.69 18.56
N ASP A 254 -7.41 -4.72 19.75
CA ASP A 254 -7.97 -5.32 20.95
C ASP A 254 -9.17 -4.50 21.52
N ASN A 255 -9.22 -3.20 21.17
CA ASN A 255 -10.30 -2.31 21.59
C ASN A 255 -11.34 -2.03 20.48
N GLY A 256 -11.34 -2.78 19.37
CA GLY A 256 -12.38 -2.72 18.34
C GLY A 256 -12.25 -1.55 17.34
N HIS A 257 -11.08 -0.90 17.27
CA HIS A 257 -10.81 0.26 16.41
C HIS A 257 -9.98 -0.08 15.16
N ILE A 258 -9.77 -1.35 14.86
CA ILE A 258 -8.84 -1.82 13.82
C ILE A 258 -9.25 -1.41 12.40
N ASP A 259 -10.53 -1.18 12.16
CA ASP A 259 -11.07 -0.82 10.85
C ASP A 259 -11.21 0.71 10.64
N GLU A 260 -10.89 1.51 11.64
CA GLU A 260 -10.87 2.97 11.54
C GLU A 260 -9.63 3.48 10.77
N ASP A 261 -9.65 4.78 10.43
CA ASP A 261 -8.49 5.44 9.82
C ASP A 261 -7.28 5.40 10.75
N GLN A 262 -6.09 5.34 10.18
CA GLN A 262 -4.82 5.28 10.92
C GLN A 262 -4.66 6.39 11.96
N ILE A 263 -5.23 7.58 11.74
CA ILE A 263 -5.11 8.68 12.70
C ILE A 263 -5.93 8.42 13.98
N ALA A 264 -6.89 7.48 13.95
CA ALA A 264 -7.60 7.04 15.15
C ALA A 264 -6.69 6.40 16.21
N MET A 265 -5.42 6.13 15.90
CA MET A 265 -4.42 5.73 16.89
C MET A 265 -4.25 6.76 18.02
N VAL A 266 -4.75 7.99 17.86
CA VAL A 266 -4.85 8.97 18.95
C VAL A 266 -5.67 8.45 20.13
N LYS A 267 -6.65 7.56 19.93
CA LYS A 267 -7.46 6.95 20.98
C LYS A 267 -6.62 6.18 22.03
N TYR A 268 -5.53 5.55 21.57
CA TYR A 268 -4.57 4.94 22.50
C TYR A 268 -3.99 5.95 23.48
N TYR A 269 -3.61 7.13 22.99
CA TYR A 269 -3.04 8.19 23.82
C TYR A 269 -4.10 8.93 24.65
N GLU A 270 -5.34 9.04 24.14
CA GLU A 270 -6.48 9.53 24.92
C GLU A 270 -6.67 8.66 26.17
N ASP A 271 -6.64 7.32 26.02
CA ASP A 271 -6.72 6.38 27.13
C ASP A 271 -5.54 6.52 28.11
N LYS A 272 -4.30 6.57 27.59
CA LYS A 272 -3.10 6.64 28.42
C LYS A 272 -2.91 7.96 29.15
N MET A 273 -3.36 9.07 28.58
CA MET A 273 -3.18 10.40 29.14
C MET A 273 -4.42 10.92 29.86
N ASP A 274 -5.52 10.18 29.84
CA ASP A 274 -6.82 10.63 30.32
C ASP A 274 -7.16 12.03 29.77
N VAL A 275 -7.29 12.11 28.45
CA VAL A 275 -7.51 13.35 27.71
C VAL A 275 -8.43 13.09 26.53
N HIS A 276 -9.21 14.10 26.15
CA HIS A 276 -9.99 14.09 24.91
C HIS A 276 -9.31 14.96 23.86
N VAL A 277 -9.11 14.44 22.65
CA VAL A 277 -8.39 15.11 21.57
C VAL A 277 -9.34 15.47 20.44
N GLY A 278 -9.42 16.75 20.14
CA GLY A 278 -10.28 17.30 19.08
C GLY A 278 -11.70 17.60 19.53
N ASN A 279 -12.46 18.17 18.62
CA ASN A 279 -13.84 18.56 18.86
C ASN A 279 -14.78 17.65 18.06
N ALA A 280 -15.73 17.04 18.74
CA ALA A 280 -16.75 16.20 18.12
C ALA A 280 -17.85 17.00 17.40
N ASP A 281 -17.86 18.32 17.54
CA ASP A 281 -18.91 19.20 17.05
C ASP A 281 -18.37 20.22 16.04
N ASN A 282 -18.62 19.92 14.76
CA ASN A 282 -19.04 20.90 13.76
C ASN A 282 -19.67 20.18 12.57
#